data_2a8541df2d27f855ecddc4a09706b9f6
#
_entry.id   2a8541df2d27f855ecddc4a09706b9f6
#
_cell.length_a   1.000
_cell.length_b   1.000
_cell.length_c   1.000
_cell.angle_alpha   90.00
_cell.angle_beta   90.00
_cell.angle_gamma   90.00
#
_symmetry.space_group_name_H-M   'P 1'
#
loop_
_entity.id
_entity.type
_entity.pdbx_description
1 polymer ?
#
loop_
_entity_poly.entity_id
_entity_poly.type
_entity_poly.pdbx_seq_one_letter_code
_entity_poly.pdbx_strand_id
1 'polypeptide(L)'
;QPYAPANLKEITPRYRAAGNVPAWVGMNVWGAAICYNVVEMQKQGLPRIESWKDLLKPEFKGKIAMPNPASSGTGFLDVTAWLQMFGEKGGWEYMDKLHDNVAVYTHSGSKPCKMAGAGEFPVGISFEYRANATRNQGAPIEVVYPKEGLGWDIEAIAIVKDTPRLDAARKLADWAATREAMTLYANNFAIVAMPGVATRLKHVPTD
;
A
#
# COMPACT_ATOMS: atom_id res chain seq x y z
N GLN A 1 18.22 0.59 17.56
CA GLN A 1 19.59 0.09 17.71
C GLN A 1 20.02 -0.60 16.42
N PRO A 2 21.14 -0.22 15.77
CA PRO A 2 21.63 -0.87 14.56
C PRO A 2 21.91 -2.37 14.80
N TYR A 3 21.53 -3.18 13.81
CA TYR A 3 21.78 -4.62 13.82
C TYR A 3 21.79 -5.15 12.37
N ALA A 4 22.73 -6.04 12.05
CA ALA A 4 22.83 -6.68 10.76
C ALA A 4 22.30 -8.14 10.88
N PRO A 5 21.08 -8.44 10.41
CA PRO A 5 20.58 -9.81 10.34
C PRO A 5 21.48 -10.70 9.48
N ALA A 6 21.51 -12.01 9.78
CA ALA A 6 22.38 -12.95 9.09
C ALA A 6 22.21 -12.93 7.56
N ASN A 7 20.98 -12.76 7.07
CA ASN A 7 20.65 -12.71 5.63
C ASN A 7 20.60 -11.30 5.04
N LEU A 8 21.20 -10.31 5.70
CA LEU A 8 21.16 -8.91 5.24
C LEU A 8 21.58 -8.73 3.78
N LYS A 9 22.51 -9.53 3.29
CA LYS A 9 23.05 -9.46 1.91
C LYS A 9 22.02 -9.83 0.85
N GLU A 10 21.00 -10.61 1.21
CA GLU A 10 19.91 -11.02 0.30
C GLU A 10 18.83 -9.96 0.17
N ILE A 11 18.78 -8.99 1.09
CA ILE A 11 17.83 -7.87 1.03
C ILE A 11 18.32 -6.81 0.04
N THR A 12 17.45 -6.39 -0.85
CA THR A 12 17.72 -5.33 -1.83
C THR A 12 18.26 -4.08 -1.14
N PRO A 13 19.42 -3.53 -1.56
CA PRO A 13 20.08 -2.43 -0.84
C PRO A 13 19.20 -1.20 -0.58
N ARG A 14 18.31 -0.84 -1.51
CA ARG A 14 17.36 0.28 -1.36
C ARG A 14 16.30 0.07 -0.27
N TYR A 15 16.14 -1.17 0.20
CA TYR A 15 15.14 -1.54 1.20
C TYR A 15 15.75 -1.77 2.58
N ARG A 16 16.87 -1.13 2.89
CA ARG A 16 17.52 -1.13 4.21
C ARG A 16 18.25 0.18 4.45
N ALA A 17 18.44 0.52 5.72
CA ALA A 17 19.26 1.67 6.06
C ALA A 17 20.70 1.51 5.54
N ALA A 18 21.34 2.62 5.21
CA ALA A 18 22.72 2.63 4.71
C ALA A 18 23.72 2.05 5.74
N GLY A 19 24.82 1.50 5.24
CA GLY A 19 25.91 0.95 6.04
C GLY A 19 25.86 -0.56 6.24
N ASN A 20 26.90 -1.10 6.85
CA ASN A 20 27.06 -2.54 7.07
C ASN A 20 26.22 -3.06 8.25
N VAL A 21 25.83 -2.17 9.17
CA VAL A 21 25.00 -2.48 10.34
C VAL A 21 23.81 -1.50 10.32
N PRO A 22 22.75 -1.81 9.57
CA PRO A 22 21.65 -0.88 9.34
C PRO A 22 20.82 -0.67 10.61
N ALA A 23 20.20 0.52 10.72
CA ALA A 23 19.27 0.81 11.82
C ALA A 23 17.90 0.16 11.62
N TRP A 24 17.53 -0.18 10.39
CA TRP A 24 16.31 -0.88 10.01
C TRP A 24 16.53 -1.72 8.74
N VAL A 25 15.75 -2.76 8.59
CA VAL A 25 15.76 -3.66 7.42
C VAL A 25 14.35 -3.85 6.92
N GLY A 26 14.12 -3.61 5.63
CA GLY A 26 12.82 -3.79 4.99
C GLY A 26 12.43 -5.25 4.88
N MET A 27 11.15 -5.49 5.03
CA MET A 27 10.52 -6.79 4.85
C MET A 27 9.74 -6.84 3.54
N ASN A 28 8.93 -5.84 3.30
CA ASN A 28 8.13 -5.68 2.08
C ASN A 28 7.94 -4.22 1.73
N VAL A 29 7.56 -4.00 0.49
CA VAL A 29 7.15 -2.71 -0.05
C VAL A 29 5.65 -2.73 -0.26
N TRP A 30 4.98 -1.63 -0.03
CA TRP A 30 3.57 -1.44 -0.32
C TRP A 30 3.32 -0.09 -0.97
N GLY A 31 2.30 -0.01 -1.79
CA GLY A 31 1.97 1.20 -2.53
C GLY A 31 0.49 1.53 -2.50
N ALA A 32 0.19 2.82 -2.56
CA ALA A 32 -1.16 3.30 -2.70
C ALA A 32 -1.77 2.82 -4.03
N ALA A 33 -3.02 2.40 -4.01
CA ALA A 33 -3.72 1.92 -5.20
C ALA A 33 -5.21 2.28 -5.14
N ILE A 34 -5.82 2.40 -6.30
CA ILE A 34 -7.27 2.54 -6.43
C ILE A 34 -7.84 1.15 -6.65
N CYS A 35 -8.92 0.81 -5.95
CA CYS A 35 -9.73 -0.35 -6.23
C CYS A 35 -11.15 0.08 -6.58
N TYR A 36 -11.74 -0.54 -7.57
CA TYR A 36 -13.14 -0.28 -7.90
C TYR A 36 -13.92 -1.55 -8.10
N ASN A 37 -15.20 -1.54 -7.72
CA ASN A 37 -16.11 -2.64 -7.92
C ASN A 37 -16.64 -2.61 -9.36
N VAL A 38 -16.33 -3.64 -10.15
CA VAL A 38 -16.70 -3.67 -11.58
C VAL A 38 -18.21 -3.72 -11.80
N VAL A 39 -18.95 -4.36 -10.89
CA VAL A 39 -20.41 -4.47 -10.95
C VAL A 39 -21.05 -3.11 -10.66
N GLU A 40 -20.63 -2.45 -9.59
CA GLU A 40 -21.15 -1.13 -9.23
C GLU A 40 -20.76 -0.04 -10.25
N MET A 41 -19.55 -0.11 -10.81
CA MET A 41 -19.13 0.80 -11.89
C MET A 41 -20.03 0.67 -13.11
N GLN A 42 -20.31 -0.57 -13.54
CA GLN A 42 -21.18 -0.84 -14.67
C GLN A 42 -22.64 -0.44 -14.39
N LYS A 43 -23.16 -0.80 -13.24
CA LYS A 43 -24.54 -0.49 -12.81
C LYS A 43 -24.82 1.01 -12.77
N GLN A 44 -23.82 1.79 -12.35
CA GLN A 44 -23.94 3.24 -12.22
C GLN A 44 -23.44 4.01 -13.44
N GLY A 45 -23.00 3.33 -14.51
CA GLY A 45 -22.48 3.96 -15.73
C GLY A 45 -21.24 4.82 -15.49
N LEU A 46 -20.37 4.42 -14.54
CA LEU A 46 -19.21 5.20 -14.17
C LEU A 46 -18.08 5.01 -15.17
N PRO A 47 -17.30 6.07 -15.48
CA PRO A 47 -16.20 5.99 -16.43
C PRO A 47 -15.03 5.17 -15.88
N ARG A 48 -14.24 4.59 -16.80
CA ARG A 48 -13.01 3.87 -16.45
C ARG A 48 -12.02 4.77 -15.71
N ILE A 49 -11.32 4.19 -14.74
CA ILE A 49 -10.28 4.84 -13.95
C ILE A 49 -8.93 4.30 -14.39
N GLU A 50 -8.00 5.18 -14.76
CA GLU A 50 -6.61 4.87 -15.11
C GLU A 50 -5.62 5.81 -14.43
N SER A 51 -6.11 6.89 -13.82
CA SER A 51 -5.29 7.94 -13.24
C SER A 51 -5.93 8.50 -11.96
N TRP A 52 -5.13 9.15 -11.15
CA TRP A 52 -5.63 9.91 -10.00
C TRP A 52 -6.61 11.00 -10.43
N LYS A 53 -6.34 11.65 -11.57
CA LYS A 53 -7.19 12.73 -12.08
C LYS A 53 -8.57 12.26 -12.54
N ASP A 54 -8.72 10.98 -12.89
CA ASP A 54 -10.03 10.42 -13.24
C ASP A 54 -11.01 10.48 -12.06
N LEU A 55 -10.49 10.40 -10.83
CA LEU A 55 -11.31 10.49 -9.61
C LEU A 55 -11.94 11.89 -9.39
N LEU A 56 -11.48 12.91 -10.14
CA LEU A 56 -12.03 14.25 -10.07
C LEU A 56 -13.28 14.45 -10.94
N LYS A 57 -13.63 13.46 -11.77
CA LYS A 57 -14.80 13.55 -12.65
C LYS A 57 -16.08 13.65 -11.80
N PRO A 58 -17.04 14.50 -12.20
CA PRO A 58 -18.26 14.73 -11.42
C PRO A 58 -19.11 13.50 -11.23
N GLU A 59 -18.97 12.48 -12.09
CA GLU A 59 -19.66 11.19 -12.00
C GLU A 59 -19.29 10.43 -10.71
N PHE A 60 -18.13 10.72 -10.12
CA PHE A 60 -17.67 10.09 -8.87
C PHE A 60 -18.11 10.84 -7.62
N LYS A 61 -18.89 11.90 -7.72
CA LYS A 61 -19.34 12.67 -6.56
C LYS A 61 -20.04 11.79 -5.53
N GLY A 62 -19.51 11.77 -4.30
CA GLY A 62 -20.05 10.96 -3.21
C GLY A 62 -19.89 9.44 -3.39
N LYS A 63 -18.96 8.97 -4.22
CA LYS A 63 -18.80 7.55 -4.57
C LYS A 63 -17.45 6.96 -4.16
N ILE A 64 -16.59 7.75 -3.55
CA ILE A 64 -15.23 7.33 -3.18
C ILE A 64 -15.14 7.16 -1.67
N ALA A 65 -14.64 6.00 -1.23
CA ALA A 65 -14.15 5.78 0.12
C ALA A 65 -12.63 5.98 0.15
N MET A 66 -12.12 6.69 1.15
CA MET A 66 -10.69 7.01 1.25
C MET A 66 -10.20 6.90 2.69
N PRO A 67 -8.93 6.54 2.96
CA PRO A 67 -8.37 6.60 4.30
C PRO A 67 -8.21 8.06 4.75
N ASN A 68 -8.49 8.33 6.02
CA ASN A 68 -8.29 9.66 6.61
C ASN A 68 -6.79 9.93 6.81
N PRO A 69 -6.21 10.97 6.22
CA PRO A 69 -4.79 11.28 6.33
C PRO A 69 -4.29 11.54 7.76
N ALA A 70 -5.17 12.02 8.63
CA ALA A 70 -4.81 12.32 10.01
C ALA A 70 -4.74 11.08 10.93
N SER A 71 -5.29 9.93 10.48
CA SER A 71 -5.38 8.72 11.31
C SER A 71 -5.00 7.43 10.62
N SER A 72 -4.62 7.49 9.33
CA SER A 72 -4.19 6.36 8.53
C SER A 72 -2.86 6.65 7.85
N GLY A 73 -1.87 5.78 8.02
CA GLY A 73 -0.60 5.85 7.29
C GLY A 73 -0.79 5.81 5.78
N THR A 74 -1.76 5.03 5.27
CA THR A 74 -2.10 5.00 3.84
C THR A 74 -2.62 6.36 3.38
N GLY A 75 -3.56 6.96 4.11
CA GLY A 75 -4.07 8.29 3.76
C GLY A 75 -2.99 9.37 3.83
N PHE A 76 -2.08 9.31 4.79
CA PHE A 76 -0.92 10.20 4.85
C PHE A 76 0.02 10.01 3.65
N LEU A 77 0.27 8.75 3.26
CA LEU A 77 1.07 8.42 2.08
C LEU A 77 0.44 8.99 0.80
N ASP A 78 -0.88 8.89 0.65
CA ASP A 78 -1.60 9.46 -0.49
C ASP A 78 -1.36 10.96 -0.61
N VAL A 79 -1.54 11.71 0.49
CA VAL A 79 -1.32 13.17 0.53
C VAL A 79 0.11 13.52 0.15
N THR A 80 1.10 12.85 0.75
CA THR A 80 2.52 13.13 0.48
C THR A 80 2.88 12.80 -0.97
N ALA A 81 2.33 11.73 -1.52
CA ALA A 81 2.54 11.34 -2.90
C ALA A 81 1.93 12.35 -3.90
N TRP A 82 0.70 12.81 -3.66
CA TRP A 82 0.08 13.82 -4.52
C TRP A 82 0.81 15.16 -4.48
N LEU A 83 1.31 15.57 -3.30
CA LEU A 83 2.16 16.77 -3.19
C LEU A 83 3.48 16.62 -3.97
N GLN A 84 4.09 15.42 -3.95
CA GLN A 84 5.30 15.15 -4.72
C GLN A 84 5.05 15.08 -6.22
N MET A 85 3.96 14.43 -6.65
CA MET A 85 3.64 14.27 -8.08
C MET A 85 3.14 15.55 -8.75
N PHE A 86 2.32 16.34 -8.05
CA PHE A 86 1.65 17.51 -8.63
C PHE A 86 2.25 18.84 -8.15
N GLY A 87 3.25 18.81 -7.28
CA GLY A 87 3.79 19.97 -6.58
C GLY A 87 2.86 20.46 -5.47
N GLU A 88 3.36 21.33 -4.60
CA GLU A 88 2.61 21.79 -3.42
C GLU A 88 1.25 22.39 -3.80
N LYS A 89 1.24 23.39 -4.69
CA LYS A 89 0.00 24.03 -5.14
C LYS A 89 -0.93 23.05 -5.84
N GLY A 90 -0.41 22.32 -6.83
CA GLY A 90 -1.22 21.38 -7.63
C GLY A 90 -1.75 20.20 -6.82
N GLY A 91 -0.98 19.75 -5.83
CA GLY A 91 -1.40 18.69 -4.92
C GLY A 91 -2.57 19.11 -4.02
N TRP A 92 -2.53 20.31 -3.46
CA TRP A 92 -3.66 20.85 -2.68
C TRP A 92 -4.89 21.10 -3.56
N GLU A 93 -4.73 21.71 -4.75
CA GLU A 93 -5.84 21.88 -5.69
C GLU A 93 -6.48 20.55 -6.13
N TYR A 94 -5.65 19.49 -6.26
CA TYR A 94 -6.14 18.14 -6.54
C TYR A 94 -6.97 17.61 -5.38
N MET A 95 -6.45 17.71 -4.16
CA MET A 95 -7.11 17.18 -2.95
C MET A 95 -8.41 17.91 -2.62
N ASP A 96 -8.48 19.22 -2.83
CA ASP A 96 -9.71 20.00 -2.65
C ASP A 96 -10.80 19.50 -3.60
N LYS A 97 -10.47 19.26 -4.87
CA LYS A 97 -11.42 18.70 -5.85
C LYS A 97 -11.80 17.26 -5.55
N LEU A 98 -10.83 16.44 -5.12
CA LEU A 98 -11.10 15.06 -4.74
C LEU A 98 -12.04 14.99 -3.53
N HIS A 99 -11.89 15.89 -2.57
CA HIS A 99 -12.74 15.97 -1.39
C HIS A 99 -14.23 16.04 -1.73
N ASP A 100 -14.60 16.76 -2.77
CA ASP A 100 -16.00 16.86 -3.24
C ASP A 100 -16.57 15.51 -3.70
N ASN A 101 -15.72 14.57 -4.10
CA ASN A 101 -16.09 13.24 -4.59
C ASN A 101 -16.00 12.16 -3.52
N VAL A 102 -15.33 12.44 -2.38
CA VAL A 102 -15.20 11.49 -1.26
C VAL A 102 -16.48 11.47 -0.43
N ALA A 103 -17.07 10.28 -0.31
CA ALA A 103 -18.25 10.06 0.52
C ALA A 103 -17.90 9.82 1.99
N VAL A 104 -16.77 9.13 2.23
CA VAL A 104 -16.37 8.74 3.59
C VAL A 104 -14.86 8.65 3.74
N TYR A 105 -14.36 9.15 4.86
CA TYR A 105 -12.99 8.95 5.31
C TYR A 105 -12.93 7.88 6.39
N THR A 106 -12.09 6.86 6.20
CA THR A 106 -11.96 5.74 7.14
C THR A 106 -10.67 5.83 7.96
N HIS A 107 -10.69 5.35 9.21
CA HIS A 107 -9.47 5.29 10.03
C HIS A 107 -8.49 4.22 9.55
N SER A 108 -8.98 3.17 8.89
CA SER A 108 -8.16 2.07 8.39
C SER A 108 -7.86 2.23 6.91
N GLY A 109 -6.58 2.14 6.51
CA GLY A 109 -6.14 2.16 5.11
C GLY A 109 -6.67 0.98 4.28
N SER A 110 -7.01 -0.15 4.92
CA SER A 110 -7.54 -1.34 4.23
C SER A 110 -9.07 -1.31 4.05
N LYS A 111 -9.78 -0.48 4.80
CA LYS A 111 -11.26 -0.47 4.79
C LYS A 111 -11.86 -0.03 3.46
N PRO A 112 -11.34 0.99 2.76
CA PRO A 112 -11.94 1.44 1.50
C PRO A 112 -12.05 0.35 0.43
N CYS A 113 -11.00 -0.44 0.19
CA CYS A 113 -11.09 -1.56 -0.76
C CYS A 113 -12.03 -2.68 -0.29
N LYS A 114 -12.16 -2.92 1.02
CA LYS A 114 -13.16 -3.86 1.53
C LYS A 114 -14.58 -3.36 1.26
N MET A 115 -14.83 -2.08 1.45
CA MET A 115 -16.13 -1.44 1.16
C MET A 115 -16.44 -1.51 -0.33
N ALA A 116 -15.46 -1.24 -1.20
CA ALA A 116 -15.63 -1.44 -2.64
C ALA A 116 -15.91 -2.91 -2.98
N GLY A 117 -15.17 -3.85 -2.39
CA GLY A 117 -15.39 -5.29 -2.58
C GLY A 117 -16.79 -5.75 -2.17
N ALA A 118 -17.34 -5.16 -1.12
CA ALA A 118 -18.70 -5.42 -0.64
C ALA A 118 -19.81 -4.70 -1.43
N GLY A 119 -19.43 -3.78 -2.34
CA GLY A 119 -20.39 -2.96 -3.10
C GLY A 119 -21.01 -1.80 -2.32
N GLU A 120 -20.44 -1.45 -1.16
CA GLU A 120 -20.90 -0.28 -0.38
C GLU A 120 -20.56 1.04 -1.09
N PHE A 121 -19.40 1.09 -1.75
CA PHE A 121 -18.95 2.18 -2.61
C PHE A 121 -18.37 1.63 -3.90
N PRO A 122 -18.57 2.28 -5.05
CA PRO A 122 -17.98 1.82 -6.30
C PRO A 122 -16.44 1.94 -6.33
N VAL A 123 -15.86 2.89 -5.58
CA VAL A 123 -14.42 3.17 -5.59
C VAL A 123 -13.85 3.26 -4.19
N GLY A 124 -12.69 2.65 -3.98
CA GLY A 124 -11.89 2.78 -2.76
C GLY A 124 -10.44 3.18 -3.09
N ILE A 125 -9.87 4.09 -2.31
CA ILE A 125 -8.44 4.35 -2.28
C ILE A 125 -7.85 3.56 -1.12
N SER A 126 -6.82 2.74 -1.37
CA SER A 126 -6.23 1.84 -0.38
C SER A 126 -4.78 1.51 -0.76
N PHE A 127 -4.34 0.30 -0.53
CA PHE A 127 -3.03 -0.19 -0.94
C PHE A 127 -3.13 -1.54 -1.65
N GLU A 128 -2.16 -1.80 -2.53
CA GLU A 128 -2.23 -2.86 -3.54
C GLU A 128 -2.40 -4.27 -2.97
N TYR A 129 -1.65 -4.65 -1.92
CA TYR A 129 -1.74 -6.02 -1.42
C TYR A 129 -3.09 -6.30 -0.75
N ARG A 130 -3.73 -5.29 -0.12
CA ARG A 130 -5.08 -5.44 0.39
C ARG A 130 -6.10 -5.56 -0.75
N ALA A 131 -5.95 -4.74 -1.78
CA ALA A 131 -6.80 -4.80 -2.96
C ALA A 131 -6.69 -6.19 -3.63
N ASN A 132 -5.47 -6.67 -3.84
CA ASN A 132 -5.20 -7.98 -4.42
C ASN A 132 -5.73 -9.13 -3.54
N ALA A 133 -5.56 -9.06 -2.22
CA ALA A 133 -6.13 -10.03 -1.30
C ALA A 133 -7.66 -10.08 -1.38
N THR A 134 -8.31 -8.93 -1.43
CA THR A 134 -9.78 -8.82 -1.56
C THR A 134 -10.26 -9.40 -2.90
N ARG A 135 -9.55 -9.11 -3.99
CA ARG A 135 -9.81 -9.68 -5.32
C ARG A 135 -9.66 -11.20 -5.34
N ASN A 136 -8.60 -11.72 -4.72
CA ASN A 136 -8.36 -13.17 -4.64
C ASN A 136 -9.38 -13.91 -3.76
N GLN A 137 -10.06 -13.22 -2.86
CA GLN A 137 -11.20 -13.75 -2.09
C GLN A 137 -12.51 -13.78 -2.89
N GLY A 138 -12.47 -13.39 -4.18
CA GLY A 138 -13.62 -13.44 -5.07
C GLY A 138 -14.44 -12.15 -5.13
N ALA A 139 -14.00 -11.07 -4.50
CA ALA A 139 -14.68 -9.79 -4.64
C ALA A 139 -14.56 -9.27 -6.09
N PRO A 140 -15.64 -8.70 -6.67
CA PRO A 140 -15.65 -8.22 -8.04
C PRO A 140 -14.96 -6.86 -8.15
N ILE A 141 -13.68 -6.81 -7.81
CA ILE A 141 -12.88 -5.58 -7.87
C ILE A 141 -11.73 -5.70 -8.86
N GLU A 142 -11.40 -4.57 -9.46
CA GLU A 142 -10.16 -4.34 -10.18
C GLU A 142 -9.26 -3.39 -9.40
N VAL A 143 -7.95 -3.57 -9.59
CA VAL A 143 -6.91 -2.74 -8.96
C VAL A 143 -6.29 -1.87 -10.03
N VAL A 144 -6.22 -0.57 -9.77
CA VAL A 144 -5.60 0.41 -10.66
C VAL A 144 -4.33 0.95 -10.01
N TYR A 145 -3.25 0.86 -10.75
CA TYR A 145 -2.01 1.58 -10.49
C TYR A 145 -2.03 2.83 -11.36
N PRO A 146 -2.26 4.02 -10.78
CA PRO A 146 -2.44 5.24 -11.56
C PRO A 146 -1.22 5.57 -12.43
N LYS A 147 -1.46 5.99 -13.66
CA LYS A 147 -0.40 6.25 -14.65
C LYS A 147 0.56 7.39 -14.27
N GLU A 148 0.16 8.30 -13.39
CA GLU A 148 1.04 9.34 -12.86
C GLU A 148 2.05 8.80 -11.85
N GLY A 149 1.88 7.56 -11.42
CA GLY A 149 2.62 6.94 -10.33
C GLY A 149 1.79 6.84 -9.06
N LEU A 150 2.41 6.30 -8.03
CA LEU A 150 1.79 6.10 -6.73
C LEU A 150 2.80 6.36 -5.60
N GLY A 151 2.30 6.71 -4.42
CA GLY A 151 3.10 6.71 -3.20
C GLY A 151 3.40 5.28 -2.78
N TRP A 152 4.62 5.04 -2.35
CA TRP A 152 5.03 3.75 -1.81
C TRP A 152 5.89 3.92 -0.56
N ASP A 153 5.88 2.92 0.30
CA ASP A 153 6.69 2.89 1.51
C ASP A 153 7.15 1.45 1.82
N ILE A 154 8.01 1.31 2.81
CA ILE A 154 8.62 0.05 3.22
C ILE A 154 8.12 -0.31 4.61
N GLU A 155 7.59 -1.52 4.78
CA GLU A 155 7.45 -2.11 6.11
C GLU A 155 8.81 -2.65 6.53
N ALA A 156 9.30 -2.21 7.67
CA ALA A 156 10.64 -2.53 8.14
C ALA A 156 10.64 -3.01 9.58
N ILE A 157 11.61 -3.87 9.89
CA ILE A 157 11.93 -4.25 11.26
C ILE A 157 13.12 -3.43 11.77
N ALA A 158 13.04 -2.98 13.00
CA ALA A 158 14.10 -2.31 13.71
C ALA A 158 14.14 -2.74 15.18
N ILE A 159 15.32 -2.78 15.76
CA ILE A 159 15.47 -3.09 17.19
C ILE A 159 15.40 -1.77 17.98
N VAL A 160 14.47 -1.72 18.94
CA VAL A 160 14.34 -0.56 19.84
C VAL A 160 15.62 -0.42 20.68
N LYS A 161 16.12 0.80 20.78
CA LYS A 161 17.30 1.09 21.59
C LYS A 161 17.05 0.73 23.06
N ASP A 162 18.05 0.17 23.70
CA ASP A 162 18.04 -0.19 25.12
C ASP A 162 16.91 -1.18 25.51
N THR A 163 16.44 -1.98 24.54
CA THR A 163 15.46 -3.04 24.84
C THR A 163 16.04 -4.04 25.88
N PRO A 164 15.29 -4.40 26.93
CA PRO A 164 15.72 -5.40 27.91
C PRO A 164 15.74 -6.84 27.34
N ARG A 165 15.25 -7.04 26.12
CA ARG A 165 15.15 -8.35 25.44
C ARG A 165 15.95 -8.39 24.14
N LEU A 166 17.19 -7.90 24.19
CA LEU A 166 18.00 -7.71 22.97
C LEU A 166 18.20 -9.03 22.20
N ASP A 167 18.49 -10.15 22.88
CA ASP A 167 18.71 -11.42 22.20
C ASP A 167 17.45 -11.96 21.50
N ALA A 168 16.29 -11.79 22.10
CA ALA A 168 15.03 -12.14 21.48
C ALA A 168 14.73 -11.22 20.26
N ALA A 169 15.01 -9.92 20.37
CA ALA A 169 14.84 -8.96 19.29
C ALA A 169 15.76 -9.28 18.10
N ARG A 170 17.01 -9.68 18.36
CA ARG A 170 17.95 -10.13 17.32
C ARG A 170 17.46 -11.39 16.61
N LYS A 171 17.02 -12.40 17.37
CA LYS A 171 16.45 -13.63 16.79
C LYS A 171 15.26 -13.34 15.88
N LEU A 172 14.36 -12.44 16.31
CA LEU A 172 13.23 -12.03 15.48
C LEU A 172 13.70 -11.28 14.22
N ALA A 173 14.67 -10.38 14.33
CA ALA A 173 15.24 -9.65 13.19
C ALA A 173 15.93 -10.60 12.19
N ASP A 174 16.67 -11.60 12.68
CA ASP A 174 17.28 -12.63 11.83
C ASP A 174 16.22 -13.43 11.08
N TRP A 175 15.18 -13.90 11.79
CA TRP A 175 14.08 -14.64 11.16
C TRP A 175 13.31 -13.80 10.15
N ALA A 176 12.99 -12.55 10.46
CA ALA A 176 12.25 -11.65 9.57
C ALA A 176 12.97 -11.40 8.24
N ALA A 177 14.30 -11.51 8.22
CA ALA A 177 15.13 -11.40 7.01
C ALA A 177 15.39 -12.73 6.31
N THR A 178 14.73 -13.83 6.70
CA THR A 178 14.87 -15.12 6.01
C THR A 178 13.98 -15.25 4.79
N ARG A 179 14.37 -16.12 3.86
CA ARG A 179 13.53 -16.49 2.71
C ARG A 179 12.18 -17.10 3.14
N GLU A 180 12.17 -17.83 4.25
CA GLU A 180 10.94 -18.38 4.83
C GLU A 180 9.97 -17.26 5.21
N ALA A 181 10.43 -16.27 5.99
CA ALA A 181 9.60 -15.11 6.36
C ALA A 181 9.13 -14.34 5.14
N MET A 182 10.03 -14.09 4.16
CA MET A 182 9.67 -13.42 2.91
C MET A 182 8.61 -14.19 2.13
N THR A 183 8.64 -15.54 2.14
CA THR A 183 7.60 -16.35 1.51
C THR A 183 6.24 -16.18 2.21
N LEU A 184 6.22 -16.05 3.53
CA LEU A 184 4.98 -15.76 4.27
C LEU A 184 4.43 -14.38 3.92
N TYR A 185 5.29 -13.36 3.79
CA TYR A 185 4.86 -12.01 3.35
C TYR A 185 4.33 -12.03 1.92
N ALA A 186 5.03 -12.71 0.99
CA ALA A 186 4.57 -12.86 -0.39
C ALA A 186 3.22 -13.58 -0.48
N ASN A 187 2.97 -14.59 0.38
CA ASN A 187 1.68 -15.27 0.46
C ASN A 187 0.56 -14.39 1.02
N ASN A 188 0.91 -13.25 1.62
CA ASN A 188 -0.02 -12.18 1.98
C ASN A 188 -0.11 -11.06 0.92
N PHE A 189 0.28 -11.34 -0.32
CA PHE A 189 0.27 -10.42 -1.47
C PHE A 189 1.26 -9.26 -1.38
N ALA A 190 2.23 -9.30 -0.48
CA ALA A 190 3.24 -8.27 -0.35
C ALA A 190 4.34 -8.38 -1.41
N ILE A 191 4.85 -7.24 -1.88
CA ILE A 191 6.07 -7.16 -2.68
C ILE A 191 7.24 -7.21 -1.71
N VAL A 192 7.97 -8.34 -1.67
CA VAL A 192 8.98 -8.56 -0.63
C VAL A 192 10.31 -7.91 -0.95
N ALA A 193 11.07 -7.57 0.10
CA ALA A 193 12.36 -6.91 -0.02
C ALA A 193 13.51 -7.81 -0.50
N MET A 194 13.28 -9.12 -0.59
CA MET A 194 14.25 -10.12 -1.04
C MET A 194 13.92 -10.59 -2.47
N PRO A 195 14.83 -10.41 -3.44
CA PRO A 195 14.61 -10.86 -4.81
C PRO A 195 14.46 -12.38 -4.95
N GLY A 196 13.71 -12.82 -5.95
CA GLY A 196 13.55 -14.24 -6.30
C GLY A 196 12.72 -15.04 -5.30
N VAL A 197 11.96 -14.39 -4.44
CA VAL A 197 10.91 -15.05 -3.65
C VAL A 197 9.66 -15.14 -4.53
N ALA A 198 9.29 -16.35 -4.91
CA ALA A 198 8.11 -16.60 -5.73
C ALA A 198 6.87 -16.78 -4.87
N THR A 199 5.73 -16.28 -5.35
CA THR A 199 4.41 -16.61 -4.84
C THR A 199 3.58 -17.31 -5.91
N ARG A 200 2.69 -18.21 -5.51
CA ARG A 200 1.71 -18.84 -6.41
C ARG A 200 0.40 -18.07 -6.51
N LEU A 201 0.29 -16.99 -5.77
CA LEU A 201 -0.91 -16.17 -5.76
C LEU A 201 -1.04 -15.38 -7.06
N LYS A 202 -2.27 -15.29 -7.56
CA LYS A 202 -2.58 -14.44 -8.72
C LYS A 202 -2.58 -12.97 -8.33
N HIS A 203 -2.32 -12.09 -9.31
CA HIS A 203 -2.40 -10.64 -9.16
C HIS A 203 -1.41 -10.02 -8.15
N VAL A 204 -0.33 -10.70 -7.79
CA VAL A 204 0.75 -10.06 -7.04
C VAL A 204 1.65 -9.34 -8.03
N PRO A 205 1.93 -8.04 -7.83
CA PRO A 205 2.91 -7.34 -8.65
C PRO A 205 4.29 -8.00 -8.53
N THR A 206 4.99 -8.15 -9.64
CA THR A 206 6.31 -8.78 -9.69
C THR A 206 7.45 -7.78 -9.83
N ASP A 207 7.14 -6.51 -10.16
CA ASP A 207 8.12 -5.46 -10.49
C ASP A 207 7.88 -4.19 -9.67
#